data_e1d966d2bf169f537abd2963d20d2cbe
#
_entry.id   e1d966d2bf169f537abd2963d20d2cbe
#
_cell.length_a   1.000
_cell.length_b   1.000
_cell.length_c   1.000
_cell.angle_alpha   90.00
_cell.angle_beta   90.00
_cell.angle_gamma   90.00
#
_symmetry.space_group_name_H-M   'P 1'
#
loop_
_entity.id
_entity.type
_entity.pdbx_description
1 polymer ?
#
loop_
_entity_poly.entity_id
_entity_poly.type
_entity_poly.pdbx_seq_one_letter_code
_entity_poly.pdbx_strand_id
1 'polypeptide(L)'
;MRVVEKNLNSSSYHNLFPFFWQHGESNNKIDEYITKMKEQGINDFCIESRPHPAFLEKGWWQSLDFIIEKAKENDMKIWILDDARFPTGYANGKVPEALRKRYLNYRRYDIAGNQKFAQLNLKPIVDMRTFMNNKRHQAGSNF
;
A
#
# COMPACT_ATOMS: atom_id res chain seq x y z
N MET A 1 17.83 -21.20 21.83
CA MET A 1 16.76 -22.08 22.34
C MET A 1 15.88 -21.37 23.39
N ARG A 2 16.38 -20.82 24.47
CA ARG A 2 15.56 -20.17 25.54
C ARG A 2 14.62 -19.02 25.07
N VAL A 3 14.99 -18.24 24.06
CA VAL A 3 14.18 -17.11 23.57
C VAL A 3 12.94 -17.63 22.78
N VAL A 4 13.11 -18.70 22.01
CA VAL A 4 12.03 -19.29 21.22
C VAL A 4 10.99 -19.96 22.13
N GLU A 5 11.44 -20.71 23.14
CA GLU A 5 10.56 -21.35 24.12
C GLU A 5 9.77 -20.33 24.95
N LYS A 6 10.38 -19.21 25.32
CA LYS A 6 9.71 -18.12 26.04
C LYS A 6 8.60 -17.46 25.21
N ASN A 7 8.81 -17.32 23.90
CA ASN A 7 7.82 -16.73 23.01
C ASN A 7 6.66 -17.71 22.69
N LEU A 8 6.92 -19.00 22.65
CA LEU A 8 5.90 -20.04 22.46
C LEU A 8 4.98 -20.22 23.67
N ASN A 9 5.49 -19.91 24.86
CA ASN A 9 4.76 -20.10 26.13
C ASN A 9 4.18 -18.80 26.72
N SER A 10 4.42 -17.63 26.10
CA SER A 10 3.84 -16.38 26.57
C SER A 10 2.47 -16.16 25.93
N SER A 11 1.42 -16.33 26.73
CA SER A 11 0.03 -16.04 26.34
C SER A 11 -0.22 -14.55 26.00
N SER A 12 0.78 -13.68 26.12
CA SER A 12 0.64 -12.23 26.01
C SER A 12 1.46 -11.56 24.88
N TYR A 13 2.28 -12.31 24.14
CA TYR A 13 3.11 -11.73 23.10
C TYR A 13 3.08 -12.58 21.83
N HIS A 14 2.27 -12.16 20.88
CA HIS A 14 2.30 -12.75 19.53
C HIS A 14 3.18 -11.88 18.63
N ASN A 15 4.21 -12.53 18.06
CA ASN A 15 5.11 -11.88 17.11
C ASN A 15 4.54 -11.87 15.66
N LEU A 16 3.28 -12.23 15.49
CA LEU A 16 2.62 -12.24 14.20
C LEU A 16 1.76 -11.00 14.04
N PHE A 17 2.03 -10.28 12.98
CA PHE A 17 1.30 -9.08 12.58
C PHE A 17 0.87 -9.24 11.11
N PRO A 18 -0.22 -9.98 10.83
CA PRO A 18 -0.63 -10.29 9.48
C PRO A 18 -1.21 -9.09 8.75
N PHE A 19 -1.06 -9.09 7.43
CA PHE A 19 -1.86 -8.25 6.56
C PHE A 19 -3.25 -8.86 6.39
N PHE A 20 -4.27 -8.10 6.74
CA PHE A 20 -5.67 -8.44 6.50
C PHE A 20 -6.13 -7.77 5.22
N TRP A 21 -5.91 -8.45 4.10
CA TRP A 21 -6.26 -7.97 2.77
C TRP A 21 -7.77 -7.94 2.58
N GLN A 22 -8.26 -6.79 2.12
CA GLN A 22 -9.66 -6.54 1.86
C GLN A 22 -9.93 -6.49 0.36
N HIS A 23 -10.85 -7.34 -0.10
CA HIS A 23 -11.26 -7.45 -1.51
C HIS A 23 -12.74 -7.07 -1.70
N GLY A 24 -13.43 -6.63 -0.62
CA GLY A 24 -14.86 -6.32 -0.60
C GLY A 24 -15.71 -7.50 -0.12
N GLU A 25 -15.19 -8.25 0.84
CA GLU A 25 -15.90 -9.34 1.50
C GLU A 25 -17.14 -8.84 2.23
N SER A 26 -18.11 -9.74 2.42
CA SER A 26 -19.28 -9.46 3.26
C SER A 26 -18.91 -9.33 4.74
N ASN A 27 -19.71 -8.59 5.49
CA ASN A 27 -19.52 -8.44 6.94
C ASN A 27 -19.43 -9.78 7.68
N ASN A 28 -20.23 -10.77 7.30
CA ASN A 28 -20.18 -12.10 7.90
C ASN A 28 -18.82 -12.78 7.67
N LYS A 29 -18.24 -12.59 6.48
CA LYS A 29 -16.94 -13.17 6.16
C LYS A 29 -15.79 -12.46 6.88
N ILE A 30 -15.88 -11.15 7.01
CA ILE A 30 -14.95 -10.34 7.80
C ILE A 30 -14.97 -10.76 9.26
N ASP A 31 -16.17 -10.91 9.84
CA ASP A 31 -16.35 -11.35 11.24
C ASP A 31 -15.76 -12.75 11.48
N GLU A 32 -16.02 -13.70 10.57
CA GLU A 32 -15.42 -15.04 10.61
C GLU A 32 -13.87 -14.97 10.64
N TYR A 33 -13.28 -14.15 9.80
CA TYR A 33 -11.81 -14.01 9.75
C TYR A 33 -11.23 -13.39 11.01
N ILE A 34 -11.85 -12.33 11.54
CA ILE A 34 -11.40 -11.67 12.77
C ILE A 34 -11.51 -12.64 13.96
N THR A 35 -12.63 -13.36 14.06
CA THR A 35 -12.83 -14.38 15.09
C THR A 35 -11.74 -15.46 15.01
N LYS A 36 -11.47 -16.00 13.82
CA LYS A 36 -10.41 -17.00 13.63
C LYS A 36 -9.02 -16.46 13.96
N MET A 37 -8.70 -15.22 13.59
CA MET A 37 -7.43 -14.60 13.97
C MET A 37 -7.30 -14.55 15.51
N LYS A 38 -8.36 -14.13 16.20
CA LYS A 38 -8.36 -14.07 17.67
C LYS A 38 -8.20 -15.45 18.31
N GLU A 39 -8.92 -16.46 17.82
CA GLU A 39 -8.81 -17.85 18.28
C GLU A 39 -7.39 -18.41 18.12
N GLN A 40 -6.66 -18.00 17.09
CA GLN A 40 -5.27 -18.37 16.87
C GLN A 40 -4.27 -17.49 17.64
N GLY A 41 -4.79 -16.61 18.51
CA GLY A 41 -3.98 -15.77 19.38
C GLY A 41 -3.37 -14.54 18.68
N ILE A 42 -3.84 -14.16 17.50
CA ILE A 42 -3.46 -12.93 16.82
C ILE A 42 -4.22 -11.78 17.48
N ASN A 43 -3.51 -10.79 18.00
CA ASN A 43 -4.11 -9.65 18.69
C ASN A 43 -3.97 -8.33 17.89
N ASP A 44 -3.15 -8.32 16.85
CA ASP A 44 -2.87 -7.14 16.04
C ASP A 44 -2.86 -7.54 14.57
N PHE A 45 -3.39 -6.68 13.70
CA PHE A 45 -3.33 -6.89 12.25
C PHE A 45 -3.33 -5.56 11.49
N CYS A 46 -2.87 -5.61 10.22
CA CYS A 46 -2.84 -4.46 9.32
C CYS A 46 -3.88 -4.63 8.21
N ILE A 47 -4.80 -3.67 8.11
CA ILE A 47 -5.80 -3.64 7.05
C ILE A 47 -5.19 -3.03 5.79
N GLU A 48 -5.34 -3.71 4.66
CA GLU A 48 -4.89 -3.23 3.36
C GLU A 48 -5.95 -3.51 2.29
N SER A 49 -6.24 -2.54 1.42
CA SER A 49 -7.05 -2.75 0.22
C SER A 49 -6.27 -3.52 -0.84
N ARG A 50 -6.78 -4.73 -1.29
CA ARG A 50 -5.96 -5.59 -2.16
C ARG A 50 -6.73 -6.47 -3.15
N PRO A 51 -7.30 -5.96 -4.22
CA PRO A 51 -7.93 -4.66 -4.41
C PRO A 51 -9.35 -4.64 -3.84
N HIS A 52 -9.70 -3.65 -3.06
CA HIS A 52 -11.08 -3.41 -2.67
C HIS A 52 -11.80 -2.62 -3.78
N PRO A 53 -12.96 -3.08 -4.31
CA PRO A 53 -13.61 -2.47 -5.47
C PRO A 53 -14.04 -1.01 -5.21
N ALA A 54 -14.43 -0.70 -3.97
CA ALA A 54 -14.84 0.63 -3.55
C ALA A 54 -13.78 1.37 -2.72
N PHE A 55 -12.47 1.12 -2.97
CA PHE A 55 -11.39 1.76 -2.21
C PHE A 55 -11.47 3.30 -2.25
N LEU A 56 -11.41 3.92 -1.07
CA LEU A 56 -11.62 5.35 -0.80
C LEU A 56 -13.01 5.88 -1.18
N GLU A 57 -13.99 4.98 -1.32
CA GLU A 57 -15.39 5.29 -1.54
C GLU A 57 -16.23 4.80 -0.34
N LYS A 58 -17.53 5.07 -0.37
CA LYS A 58 -18.43 4.74 0.75
C LYS A 58 -18.32 3.28 1.20
N GLY A 59 -18.24 2.34 0.26
CA GLY A 59 -18.14 0.91 0.59
C GLY A 59 -16.84 0.54 1.34
N TRP A 60 -15.72 1.18 1.02
CA TRP A 60 -14.48 1.02 1.76
C TRP A 60 -14.60 1.49 3.22
N TRP A 61 -15.17 2.66 3.42
CA TRP A 61 -15.34 3.23 4.77
C TRP A 61 -16.30 2.40 5.61
N GLN A 62 -17.36 1.88 5.01
CA GLN A 62 -18.29 0.96 5.68
C GLN A 62 -17.60 -0.36 6.11
N SER A 63 -16.74 -0.92 5.26
CA SER A 63 -15.96 -2.10 5.61
C SER A 63 -14.97 -1.80 6.75
N LEU A 64 -14.29 -0.65 6.72
CA LEU A 64 -13.39 -0.23 7.78
C LEU A 64 -14.12 -0.05 9.11
N ASP A 65 -15.26 0.66 9.11
CA ASP A 65 -16.06 0.87 10.33
C ASP A 65 -16.44 -0.46 10.96
N PHE A 66 -16.91 -1.42 10.15
CA PHE A 66 -17.25 -2.76 10.63
C PHE A 66 -16.04 -3.50 11.20
N ILE A 67 -14.88 -3.48 10.52
CA ILE A 67 -13.65 -4.11 11.00
C ILE A 67 -13.20 -3.49 12.33
N ILE A 68 -13.26 -2.15 12.45
CA ILE A 68 -12.90 -1.42 13.66
C ILE A 68 -13.78 -1.83 14.84
N GLU A 69 -15.09 -1.93 14.63
CA GLU A 69 -16.03 -2.37 15.66
C GLU A 69 -15.71 -3.81 16.12
N LYS A 70 -15.54 -4.73 15.16
CA LYS A 70 -15.19 -6.12 15.47
C LYS A 70 -13.83 -6.27 16.15
N ALA A 71 -12.85 -5.50 15.76
CA ALA A 71 -11.55 -5.49 16.43
C ALA A 71 -11.66 -5.02 17.89
N LYS A 72 -12.46 -3.98 18.15
CA LYS A 72 -12.74 -3.50 19.52
C LYS A 72 -13.46 -4.56 20.38
N GLU A 73 -14.48 -5.22 19.82
CA GLU A 73 -15.21 -6.30 20.52
C GLU A 73 -14.29 -7.44 20.94
N ASN A 74 -13.22 -7.68 20.18
CA ASN A 74 -12.25 -8.76 20.41
C ASN A 74 -10.96 -8.29 21.11
N ASP A 75 -10.88 -7.04 21.57
CA ASP A 75 -9.67 -6.44 22.16
C ASP A 75 -8.44 -6.64 21.25
N MET A 76 -8.59 -6.29 19.97
CA MET A 76 -7.55 -6.37 18.95
C MET A 76 -7.13 -4.97 18.53
N LYS A 77 -5.83 -4.79 18.21
CA LYS A 77 -5.31 -3.55 17.64
C LYS A 77 -5.24 -3.65 16.13
N ILE A 78 -5.47 -2.51 15.48
CA ILE A 78 -5.45 -2.43 14.03
C ILE A 78 -4.52 -1.33 13.54
N TRP A 79 -3.94 -1.57 12.38
CA TRP A 79 -3.21 -0.62 11.58
C TRP A 79 -3.87 -0.52 10.21
N ILE A 80 -3.79 0.62 9.57
CA ILE A 80 -4.37 0.83 8.25
C ILE A 80 -3.26 1.24 7.30
N LEU A 81 -3.11 0.51 6.21
CA LEU A 81 -2.23 0.86 5.11
C LEU A 81 -3.00 1.62 4.04
N ASP A 82 -2.42 2.71 3.57
CA ASP A 82 -3.08 3.73 2.74
C ASP A 82 -3.05 3.45 1.24
N ASP A 83 -2.50 2.33 0.79
CA ASP A 83 -2.36 2.03 -0.62
C ASP A 83 -3.32 0.96 -1.13
N ALA A 84 -3.96 1.22 -2.27
CA ALA A 84 -4.58 0.16 -3.07
C ALA A 84 -3.55 -0.53 -3.97
N ARG A 85 -2.38 0.09 -4.19
CA ARG A 85 -1.25 -0.42 -4.97
C ARG A 85 0.03 0.32 -4.57
N PHE A 86 1.16 -0.37 -4.71
CA PHE A 86 2.47 0.24 -4.48
C PHE A 86 2.78 1.41 -5.43
N PRO A 87 3.56 2.39 -4.93
CA PRO A 87 4.09 2.54 -3.56
C PRO A 87 3.08 3.12 -2.58
N THR A 88 3.33 2.94 -1.27
CA THR A 88 2.57 3.57 -0.18
C THR A 88 2.42 5.08 -0.41
N GLY A 89 1.22 5.60 -0.16
CA GLY A 89 0.86 6.97 -0.49
C GLY A 89 0.34 7.16 -1.93
N TYR A 90 0.26 6.08 -2.72
CA TYR A 90 -0.33 6.15 -4.05
C TYR A 90 -1.85 6.38 -4.00
N ALA A 91 -2.51 5.87 -2.96
CA ALA A 91 -3.95 6.02 -2.69
C ALA A 91 -4.83 5.82 -3.93
N ASN A 92 -4.57 4.74 -4.70
CA ASN A 92 -5.24 4.43 -5.97
C ASN A 92 -5.23 5.60 -6.99
N GLY A 93 -4.18 6.43 -6.97
CA GLY A 93 -4.06 7.60 -7.83
C GLY A 93 -4.98 8.77 -7.47
N LYS A 94 -5.69 8.72 -6.33
CA LYS A 94 -6.66 9.73 -5.91
C LYS A 94 -6.03 10.93 -5.18
N VAL A 95 -4.72 10.94 -4.96
CA VAL A 95 -4.03 12.11 -4.39
C VAL A 95 -4.13 13.29 -5.36
N PRO A 96 -4.72 14.43 -4.95
CA PRO A 96 -4.82 15.61 -5.79
C PRO A 96 -3.45 16.10 -6.25
N GLU A 97 -3.37 16.66 -7.45
CA GLU A 97 -2.09 17.12 -8.04
C GLU A 97 -1.34 18.11 -7.13
N ALA A 98 -2.07 19.00 -6.47
CA ALA A 98 -1.50 19.97 -5.53
C ALA A 98 -0.77 19.34 -4.34
N LEU A 99 -1.15 18.11 -3.94
CA LEU A 99 -0.57 17.36 -2.81
C LEU A 99 0.44 16.30 -3.26
N ARG A 100 0.66 16.14 -4.57
CA ARG A 100 1.60 15.15 -5.09
C ARG A 100 3.03 15.58 -4.82
N LYS A 101 3.86 14.62 -4.47
CA LYS A 101 5.31 14.83 -4.36
C LYS A 101 5.88 15.27 -5.71
N ARG A 102 6.62 16.35 -5.70
CA ARG A 102 7.32 16.87 -6.89
C ARG A 102 8.79 16.51 -6.81
N TYR A 103 9.37 16.20 -7.96
CA TYR A 103 10.80 15.92 -8.11
C TYR A 103 11.40 16.90 -9.09
N LEU A 104 12.62 17.30 -8.82
CA LEU A 104 13.46 17.96 -9.83
C LEU A 104 13.95 16.87 -10.78
N ASN A 105 13.53 16.95 -12.05
CA ASN A 105 14.06 16.11 -13.11
C ASN A 105 15.13 16.88 -13.86
N TYR A 106 16.22 16.22 -14.19
CA TYR A 106 17.24 16.76 -15.06
C TYR A 106 17.54 15.76 -16.18
N ARG A 107 17.91 16.30 -17.33
CA ARG A 107 18.43 15.52 -18.45
C ARG A 107 19.65 16.25 -18.99
N ARG A 108 20.73 15.51 -19.18
CA ARG A 108 21.92 16.04 -19.82
C ARG A 108 21.78 15.92 -21.33
N TYR A 109 22.14 16.99 -22.03
CA TYR A 109 22.23 17.02 -23.47
C TYR A 109 23.65 17.46 -23.85
N ASP A 110 24.34 16.65 -24.63
CA ASP A 110 25.65 16.96 -25.14
C ASP A 110 25.47 17.61 -26.53
N ILE A 111 25.93 18.85 -26.67
CA ILE A 111 25.78 19.65 -27.88
C ILE A 111 27.14 19.78 -28.52
N ALA A 112 27.24 19.52 -29.83
CA ALA A 112 28.49 19.67 -30.57
C ALA A 112 28.94 21.16 -30.58
N GLY A 113 30.24 21.39 -30.30
CA GLY A 113 30.76 22.76 -30.06
C GLY A 113 30.69 23.73 -31.22
N ASN A 114 30.37 23.25 -32.44
CA ASN A 114 30.18 24.08 -33.64
C ASN A 114 28.72 24.46 -33.92
N GLN A 115 27.77 24.05 -33.07
CA GLN A 115 26.36 24.43 -33.23
C GLN A 115 26.08 25.79 -32.62
N LYS A 116 25.38 26.65 -33.37
CA LYS A 116 25.01 28.00 -32.92
C LYS A 116 23.77 28.02 -32.02
N PHE A 117 22.91 27.01 -32.10
CA PHE A 117 21.71 26.87 -31.29
C PHE A 117 21.27 25.39 -31.17
N ALA A 118 20.53 25.06 -30.11
CA ALA A 118 19.88 23.80 -29.93
C ALA A 118 18.46 24.04 -29.40
N GLN A 119 17.50 23.30 -29.94
CA GLN A 119 16.12 23.34 -29.48
C GLN A 119 15.80 22.05 -28.68
N LEU A 120 15.36 22.20 -27.46
CA LEU A 120 14.99 21.09 -26.57
C LEU A 120 13.49 21.12 -26.31
N ASN A 121 12.82 20.03 -26.63
CA ASN A 121 11.42 19.83 -26.27
C ASN A 121 11.34 19.15 -24.89
N LEU A 122 11.03 19.92 -23.85
CA LEU A 122 10.86 19.42 -22.50
C LEU A 122 9.39 19.08 -22.27
N LYS A 123 9.09 17.80 -22.12
CA LYS A 123 7.76 17.35 -21.68
C LYS A 123 7.80 17.15 -20.16
N PRO A 124 6.90 17.80 -19.39
CA PRO A 124 6.80 17.54 -17.97
C PRO A 124 6.36 16.07 -17.76
N ILE A 125 6.97 15.40 -16.78
CA ILE A 125 6.48 14.09 -16.32
C ILE A 125 5.28 14.38 -15.42
N VAL A 126 4.09 14.24 -15.97
CA VAL A 126 2.84 14.61 -15.30
C VAL A 126 2.24 13.44 -14.50
N ASP A 127 2.65 12.17 -14.75
CA ASP A 127 2.01 11.00 -14.14
C ASP A 127 3.04 9.98 -13.64
N MET A 128 2.88 9.57 -12.38
CA MET A 128 3.65 8.47 -11.78
C MET A 128 3.49 7.14 -12.55
N ARG A 129 2.36 6.92 -13.23
CA ARG A 129 2.16 5.74 -14.07
C ARG A 129 3.14 5.70 -15.23
N THR A 130 3.39 6.84 -15.86
CA THR A 130 4.37 6.96 -16.96
C THR A 130 5.78 6.62 -16.47
N PHE A 131 6.15 7.05 -15.25
CA PHE A 131 7.43 6.72 -14.65
C PHE A 131 7.60 5.23 -14.36
N MET A 132 6.57 4.59 -13.82
CA MET A 132 6.60 3.15 -13.51
C MET A 132 6.59 2.28 -14.78
N ASN A 133 5.86 2.67 -15.81
CA ASN A 133 5.84 1.97 -17.10
C ASN A 133 7.19 2.08 -17.83
N ASN A 134 7.84 3.23 -17.81
CA ASN A 134 9.18 3.39 -18.40
C ASN A 134 10.25 2.54 -17.72
N LYS A 135 10.19 2.35 -16.38
CA LYS A 135 11.09 1.42 -15.70
C LYS A 135 10.85 -0.05 -16.08
N ARG A 136 9.61 -0.47 -16.31
CA ARG A 136 9.33 -1.84 -16.77
C ARG A 136 9.87 -2.12 -18.16
N HIS A 137 9.80 -1.15 -19.06
CA HIS A 137 10.37 -1.30 -20.41
C HIS A 137 11.91 -1.36 -20.42
N GLN A 138 12.58 -0.68 -19.50
CA GLN A 138 14.04 -0.75 -19.38
C GLN A 138 14.54 -2.04 -18.71
N ALA A 139 13.76 -2.63 -17.81
CA ALA A 139 14.11 -3.88 -17.16
C ALA A 139 13.87 -5.13 -18.05
N GLY A 140 13.06 -5.02 -19.10
CA GLY A 140 12.75 -6.11 -20.04
C GLY A 140 13.71 -6.22 -21.24
N SER A 141 14.67 -5.30 -21.41
CA SER A 141 15.58 -5.29 -22.56
C SER A 141 16.99 -5.86 -22.27
N ASN A 142 17.23 -6.44 -21.10
CA ASN A 142 18.51 -7.01 -20.70
C ASN A 142 18.42 -8.49 -20.33
N PHE A 143 17.61 -9.28 -21.08
CA PHE A 143 17.72 -10.75 -21.08
C PHE A 143 17.76 -11.28 -22.51
#